data_9dc3b8babd72cb9ebe0eb1e46314143c
#
_entry.id   9dc3b8babd72cb9ebe0eb1e46314143c
#
_cell.length_a   1.000
_cell.length_b   1.000
_cell.length_c   1.000
_cell.angle_alpha   90.00
_cell.angle_beta   90.00
_cell.angle_gamma   90.00
#
_symmetry.space_group_name_H-M   'P 1'
#
loop_
_entity.id
_entity.type
_entity.pdbx_description
1 polymer ?
#
loop_
_entity_poly.entity_id
_entity_poly.type
_entity_poly.pdbx_seq_one_letter_code
_entity_poly.pdbx_strand_id
1 'polypeptide(L)'
;TGLMFQIGVFPLVMIGATLVFFSEEWHTRLWNSIRTWKKYFPVFSAPRLPVKISSPTPTHRYIFALLALHFSFQLLFPWRYLLYPGNIFWTEEGYRFCWRVMLMEKAGTASFFVKDAKTGREGEVWNGEFLNAHQEKQMAMQPDMILQYAHFLKQHYEQQGMQNPSVRAAVYVTLNARPSHLLFDPNLDLSTIQDGWQTKTWIWNEQ
;
A
#
# COMPACT_ATOMS: atom_id res chain seq x y z
N THR A 1 24.81 -1.78 -3.59
CA THR A 1 23.54 -1.93 -4.36
C THR A 1 22.55 -0.81 -4.07
N GLY A 2 22.35 -0.38 -2.81
CA GLY A 2 21.42 0.68 -2.45
C GLY A 2 21.75 2.08 -3.02
N LEU A 3 23.01 2.32 -3.40
CA LEU A 3 23.44 3.56 -4.07
C LEU A 3 23.20 3.53 -5.60
N MET A 4 23.13 2.32 -6.20
CA MET A 4 22.90 2.16 -7.65
C MET A 4 21.42 2.01 -8.01
N PHE A 5 20.60 1.55 -7.07
CA PHE A 5 19.15 1.37 -7.25
C PHE A 5 18.42 2.15 -6.18
N GLN A 6 17.35 2.83 -6.54
CA GLN A 6 16.50 3.58 -5.60
C GLN A 6 15.64 2.64 -4.74
N ILE A 7 16.29 1.75 -3.98
CA ILE A 7 15.61 0.77 -3.12
C ILE A 7 15.25 1.37 -1.74
N GLY A 8 15.56 2.65 -1.52
CA GLY A 8 15.25 3.37 -0.29
C GLY A 8 15.95 2.80 0.94
N VAL A 9 15.23 2.75 2.06
CA VAL A 9 15.76 2.29 3.35
C VAL A 9 15.78 0.76 3.53
N PHE A 10 15.16 0.01 2.61
CA PHE A 10 15.00 -1.45 2.71
C PHE A 10 16.31 -2.22 2.96
N PRO A 11 17.43 -1.95 2.27
CA PRO A 11 18.70 -2.63 2.52
C PRO A 11 19.21 -2.40 3.95
N LEU A 12 19.03 -1.20 4.50
CA LEU A 12 19.46 -0.87 5.86
C LEU A 12 18.62 -1.61 6.90
N VAL A 13 17.30 -1.69 6.69
CA VAL A 13 16.39 -2.47 7.54
C VAL A 13 16.75 -3.94 7.50
N MET A 14 17.03 -4.51 6.31
CA MET A 14 17.42 -5.91 6.15
C MET A 14 18.76 -6.20 6.84
N ILE A 15 19.76 -5.34 6.70
CA ILE A 15 21.04 -5.48 7.42
C ILE A 15 20.79 -5.43 8.93
N GLY A 16 19.96 -4.50 9.42
CA GLY A 16 19.60 -4.42 10.83
C GLY A 16 18.87 -5.68 11.32
N ALA A 17 17.91 -6.20 10.55
CA ALA A 17 17.15 -7.40 10.88
C ALA A 17 18.04 -8.67 10.90
N THR A 18 19.03 -8.77 10.02
CA THR A 18 19.92 -9.93 9.99
C THR A 18 20.78 -10.06 11.26
N LEU A 19 20.99 -8.95 12.00
CA LEU A 19 21.73 -8.99 13.25
C LEU A 19 21.09 -9.92 14.30
N VAL A 20 19.76 -10.13 14.23
CA VAL A 20 19.01 -11.00 15.14
C VAL A 20 19.45 -12.47 15.03
N PHE A 21 19.98 -12.89 13.87
CA PHE A 21 20.40 -14.27 13.61
C PHE A 21 21.82 -14.59 14.05
N PHE A 22 22.59 -13.59 14.52
CA PHE A 22 23.95 -13.83 15.02
C PHE A 22 23.93 -14.31 16.48
N SER A 23 24.91 -15.12 16.84
CA SER A 23 25.05 -15.66 18.20
C SER A 23 25.30 -14.57 19.23
N GLU A 24 24.96 -14.86 20.49
CA GLU A 24 25.23 -13.97 21.63
C GLU A 24 26.71 -13.58 21.73
N GLU A 25 27.62 -14.53 21.45
CA GLU A 25 29.07 -14.30 21.46
C GLU A 25 29.47 -13.26 20.39
N TRP A 26 28.85 -13.29 19.22
CA TRP A 26 29.09 -12.32 18.16
C TRP A 26 28.62 -10.92 18.59
N HIS A 27 27.45 -10.82 19.20
CA HIS A 27 26.93 -9.55 19.72
C HIS A 27 27.83 -8.97 20.81
N THR A 28 28.35 -9.82 21.72
CA THR A 28 29.27 -9.37 22.78
C THR A 28 30.60 -8.91 22.20
N ARG A 29 31.15 -9.58 21.19
CA ARG A 29 32.37 -9.13 20.48
C ARG A 29 32.16 -7.80 19.78
N LEU A 30 31.07 -7.69 19.02
CA LEU A 30 30.70 -6.44 18.34
C LEU A 30 30.53 -5.31 19.34
N TRP A 31 29.81 -5.57 20.44
CA TRP A 31 29.57 -4.57 21.49
C TRP A 31 30.85 -4.12 22.16
N ASN A 32 31.76 -5.05 22.44
CA ASN A 32 33.07 -4.73 23.01
C ASN A 32 33.95 -3.93 22.03
N SER A 33 33.89 -4.24 20.75
CA SER A 33 34.58 -3.46 19.71
C SER A 33 34.04 -2.04 19.61
N ILE A 34 32.72 -1.86 19.62
CA ILE A 34 32.05 -0.53 19.61
C ILE A 34 32.37 0.22 20.93
N ARG A 35 32.51 -0.51 22.04
CA ARG A 35 32.81 0.08 23.35
C ARG A 35 34.26 0.58 23.43
N THR A 36 35.21 -0.05 22.75
CA THR A 36 36.56 0.49 22.60
C THR A 36 36.57 1.77 21.76
N TRP A 37 35.71 1.86 20.75
CA TRP A 37 35.50 3.09 19.99
C TRP A 37 34.84 4.20 20.82
N LYS A 38 33.97 3.86 21.81
CA LYS A 38 33.38 4.82 22.77
C LYS A 38 34.39 5.60 23.61
N LYS A 39 35.61 5.11 23.72
CA LYS A 39 36.68 5.87 24.38
C LYS A 39 36.97 7.20 23.67
N TYR A 40 36.57 7.31 22.41
CA TYR A 40 36.72 8.50 21.59
C TYR A 40 35.43 9.36 21.50
N PHE A 41 34.27 8.84 21.97
CA PHE A 41 32.97 9.55 21.97
C PHE A 41 32.23 9.33 23.29
N PRO A 42 32.39 10.23 24.29
CA PRO A 42 31.88 10.02 25.66
C PRO A 42 30.37 10.21 25.86
N VAL A 43 29.55 10.26 24.80
CA VAL A 43 28.17 10.78 24.86
C VAL A 43 27.11 9.79 25.38
N PHE A 44 27.40 8.49 25.51
CA PHE A 44 26.36 7.53 25.94
C PHE A 44 26.84 6.53 27.01
N SER A 45 26.99 7.00 28.25
CA SER A 45 27.07 6.14 29.43
C SER A 45 25.76 6.19 30.20
N ALA A 46 24.72 5.47 29.68
CA ALA A 46 23.55 5.21 30.51
C ALA A 46 23.91 4.19 31.61
N PRO A 47 23.61 4.45 32.88
CA PRO A 47 23.85 3.49 33.96
C PRO A 47 22.98 2.25 33.68
N ARG A 48 23.62 1.05 33.73
CA ARG A 48 22.89 -0.20 33.69
C ARG A 48 22.13 -0.36 34.99
N LEU A 49 20.84 -0.04 34.97
CA LEU A 49 19.96 -0.42 36.05
C LEU A 49 19.87 -1.95 36.06
N PRO A 50 20.06 -2.62 37.22
CA PRO A 50 19.84 -4.05 37.33
C PRO A 50 18.37 -4.32 36.98
N VAL A 51 18.14 -5.09 35.90
CA VAL A 51 16.78 -5.56 35.52
C VAL A 51 16.36 -6.54 36.60
N LYS A 52 15.63 -6.06 37.58
CA LYS A 52 14.95 -6.88 38.56
C LYS A 52 13.79 -7.56 37.82
N ILE A 53 13.92 -8.83 37.50
CA ILE A 53 12.83 -9.63 36.97
C ILE A 53 11.82 -9.73 38.10
N SER A 54 10.86 -8.81 38.14
CA SER A 54 9.75 -8.88 39.07
C SER A 54 8.67 -9.82 38.53
N SER A 55 8.01 -10.53 39.44
CA SER A 55 6.83 -11.34 39.10
C SER A 55 5.80 -10.50 38.32
N PRO A 56 5.05 -11.10 37.36
CA PRO A 56 4.12 -10.36 36.52
C PRO A 56 3.05 -9.68 37.37
N THR A 57 3.09 -8.36 37.37
CA THR A 57 2.04 -7.51 37.97
C THR A 57 0.78 -7.54 37.09
N PRO A 58 -0.41 -7.20 37.61
CA PRO A 58 -1.64 -7.13 36.82
C PRO A 58 -1.49 -6.28 35.55
N THR A 59 -0.66 -5.26 35.59
CA THR A 59 -0.33 -4.43 34.40
C THR A 59 0.28 -5.26 33.26
N HIS A 60 1.08 -6.29 33.55
CA HIS A 60 1.62 -7.15 32.54
C HIS A 60 0.56 -7.97 31.80
N ARG A 61 -0.56 -8.32 32.47
CA ARG A 61 -1.68 -9.03 31.80
C ARG A 61 -2.31 -8.18 30.69
N TYR A 62 -2.47 -6.88 30.91
CA TYR A 62 -2.99 -5.97 29.88
C TYR A 62 -2.02 -5.82 28.74
N ILE A 63 -0.70 -5.72 29.03
CA ILE A 63 0.34 -5.67 28.00
C ILE A 63 0.34 -6.97 27.17
N PHE A 64 0.29 -8.13 27.81
CA PHE A 64 0.23 -9.40 27.09
C PHE A 64 -1.04 -9.56 26.29
N ALA A 65 -2.20 -9.12 26.81
CA ALA A 65 -3.46 -9.13 26.07
C ALA A 65 -3.39 -8.22 24.83
N LEU A 66 -2.83 -7.03 24.96
CA LEU A 66 -2.64 -6.11 23.85
C LEU A 66 -1.69 -6.68 22.79
N LEU A 67 -0.58 -7.26 23.21
CA LEU A 67 0.37 -7.94 22.33
C LEU A 67 -0.28 -9.13 21.62
N ALA A 68 -1.03 -9.97 22.36
CA ALA A 68 -1.73 -11.10 21.78
C ALA A 68 -2.76 -10.66 20.73
N LEU A 69 -3.54 -9.59 21.02
CA LEU A 69 -4.47 -9.00 20.07
C LEU A 69 -3.75 -8.49 18.83
N HIS A 70 -2.65 -7.76 19.02
CA HIS A 70 -1.84 -7.22 17.93
C HIS A 70 -1.28 -8.33 17.04
N PHE A 71 -0.67 -9.36 17.62
CA PHE A 71 -0.13 -10.48 16.85
C PHE A 71 -1.22 -11.32 16.18
N SER A 72 -2.37 -11.51 16.84
CA SER A 72 -3.53 -12.17 16.22
C SER A 72 -4.01 -11.40 14.99
N PHE A 73 -4.10 -10.08 15.09
CA PHE A 73 -4.45 -9.23 13.96
C PHE A 73 -3.41 -9.34 12.84
N GLN A 74 -2.11 -9.26 13.16
CA GLN A 74 -1.02 -9.37 12.18
C GLN A 74 -0.99 -10.74 11.48
N LEU A 75 -1.39 -11.80 12.17
CA LEU A 75 -1.43 -13.13 11.57
C LEU A 75 -2.69 -13.36 10.74
N LEU A 76 -3.85 -12.90 11.20
CA LEU A 76 -5.14 -13.20 10.55
C LEU A 76 -5.48 -12.21 9.44
N PHE A 77 -5.18 -10.93 9.61
CA PHE A 77 -5.55 -9.89 8.66
C PHE A 77 -4.96 -10.07 7.24
N PRO A 78 -3.71 -10.53 7.07
CA PRO A 78 -3.16 -10.81 5.76
C PRO A 78 -3.90 -11.90 4.95
N TRP A 79 -4.68 -12.76 5.59
CA TRP A 79 -5.46 -13.81 4.96
C TRP A 79 -6.83 -13.35 4.45
N ARG A 80 -7.20 -12.09 4.70
CA ARG A 80 -8.51 -11.55 4.31
C ARG A 80 -8.82 -11.68 2.82
N TYR A 81 -7.82 -11.78 1.95
CA TYR A 81 -8.02 -11.99 0.53
C TYR A 81 -8.79 -13.27 0.18
N LEU A 82 -8.78 -14.28 1.08
CA LEU A 82 -9.55 -15.51 0.93
C LEU A 82 -11.07 -15.29 1.00
N LEU A 83 -11.51 -14.14 1.50
CA LEU A 83 -12.91 -13.77 1.60
C LEU A 83 -13.48 -13.22 0.28
N TYR A 84 -12.61 -12.91 -0.69
CA TYR A 84 -13.00 -12.32 -1.97
C TYR A 84 -12.88 -13.34 -3.11
N PRO A 85 -13.86 -13.41 -4.01
CA PRO A 85 -13.79 -14.26 -5.18
C PRO A 85 -12.85 -13.67 -6.25
N GLY A 86 -12.35 -14.52 -7.15
CA GLY A 86 -11.57 -14.09 -8.30
C GLY A 86 -10.06 -14.01 -8.06
N ASN A 87 -9.36 -13.45 -9.06
CA ASN A 87 -7.90 -13.32 -9.02
C ASN A 87 -7.50 -12.06 -8.22
N ILE A 88 -6.95 -12.27 -7.03
CA ILE A 88 -6.46 -11.20 -6.15
C ILE A 88 -5.46 -10.25 -6.85
N PHE A 89 -4.68 -10.73 -7.80
CA PHE A 89 -3.72 -9.90 -8.51
C PHE A 89 -4.39 -8.99 -9.55
N TRP A 90 -5.59 -9.36 -10.00
CA TRP A 90 -6.38 -8.59 -10.93
C TRP A 90 -7.27 -7.56 -10.23
N THR A 91 -8.11 -8.03 -9.29
CA THR A 91 -9.07 -7.19 -8.56
C THR A 91 -8.43 -6.36 -7.44
N GLU A 92 -7.29 -6.80 -6.92
CA GLU A 92 -6.60 -6.27 -5.73
C GLU A 92 -7.44 -6.27 -4.44
N GLU A 93 -8.52 -7.04 -4.42
CA GLU A 93 -9.35 -7.20 -3.22
C GLU A 93 -8.60 -7.97 -2.14
N GLY A 94 -8.42 -7.32 -1.00
CA GLY A 94 -7.63 -7.89 0.09
C GLY A 94 -6.12 -7.97 -0.15
N TYR A 95 -5.61 -7.43 -1.28
CA TYR A 95 -4.18 -7.47 -1.61
C TYR A 95 -3.34 -6.62 -0.65
N ARG A 96 -3.82 -5.42 -0.28
CA ARG A 96 -3.11 -4.56 0.68
C ARG A 96 -3.02 -5.25 2.04
N PHE A 97 -1.85 -5.18 2.67
CA PHE A 97 -1.52 -5.89 3.92
C PHE A 97 -1.58 -7.42 3.84
N CYS A 98 -1.55 -8.02 2.64
CA CYS A 98 -1.35 -9.45 2.52
C CYS A 98 0.16 -9.77 2.47
N TRP A 99 0.48 -11.06 2.69
CA TRP A 99 1.88 -11.54 2.64
C TRP A 99 2.43 -11.67 1.21
N ARG A 100 1.65 -11.31 0.21
CA ARG A 100 2.00 -11.42 -1.21
C ARG A 100 2.67 -10.15 -1.68
N VAL A 101 3.99 -10.10 -1.57
CA VAL A 101 4.80 -8.94 -1.98
C VAL A 101 5.60 -9.29 -3.23
N MET A 102 5.58 -8.42 -4.24
CA MET A 102 6.36 -8.54 -5.48
C MET A 102 6.13 -9.85 -6.27
N LEU A 103 4.93 -10.41 -6.21
CA LEU A 103 4.58 -11.66 -6.89
C LEU A 103 3.97 -11.44 -8.28
N MET A 104 3.70 -10.20 -8.67
CA MET A 104 3.12 -9.86 -9.97
C MET A 104 3.78 -8.63 -10.56
N GLU A 105 3.75 -8.56 -11.87
CA GLU A 105 3.96 -7.34 -12.63
C GLU A 105 2.60 -6.92 -13.21
N LYS A 106 2.14 -5.72 -12.87
CA LYS A 106 0.89 -5.15 -13.36
C LYS A 106 1.18 -3.76 -13.91
N ALA A 107 0.69 -3.49 -15.10
CA ALA A 107 0.79 -2.18 -15.72
C ALA A 107 -0.54 -1.80 -16.35
N GLY A 108 -0.83 -0.52 -16.43
CA GLY A 108 -2.08 -0.04 -16.99
C GLY A 108 -1.97 1.35 -17.57
N THR A 109 -2.96 1.69 -18.39
CA THR A 109 -3.22 3.03 -18.90
C THR A 109 -4.67 3.39 -18.60
N ALA A 110 -4.93 4.64 -18.23
CA ALA A 110 -6.26 5.11 -17.88
C ALA A 110 -6.54 6.47 -18.52
N SER A 111 -7.57 6.54 -19.35
CA SER A 111 -8.14 7.80 -19.89
C SER A 111 -9.45 8.09 -19.17
N PHE A 112 -9.56 9.28 -18.58
CA PHE A 112 -10.75 9.70 -17.86
C PHE A 112 -11.55 10.70 -18.67
N PHE A 113 -12.87 10.59 -18.58
CA PHE A 113 -13.83 11.46 -19.26
C PHE A 113 -14.82 12.00 -18.25
N VAL A 114 -15.01 13.31 -18.28
CA VAL A 114 -15.98 14.00 -17.41
C VAL A 114 -17.10 14.56 -18.27
N LYS A 115 -18.33 14.23 -17.90
CA LYS A 115 -19.54 14.66 -18.60
C LYS A 115 -20.42 15.50 -17.68
N ASP A 116 -20.75 16.69 -18.11
CA ASP A 116 -21.68 17.57 -17.41
C ASP A 116 -23.14 17.10 -17.64
N ALA A 117 -23.84 16.80 -16.55
CA ALA A 117 -25.22 16.34 -16.62
C ALA A 117 -26.18 17.38 -17.24
N LYS A 118 -25.91 18.69 -17.10
CA LYS A 118 -26.76 19.76 -17.58
C LYS A 118 -26.59 20.01 -19.07
N THR A 119 -25.36 20.10 -19.55
CA THR A 119 -25.06 20.44 -20.93
C THR A 119 -24.89 19.22 -21.83
N GLY A 120 -24.68 18.04 -21.23
CA GLY A 120 -24.36 16.80 -21.93
C GLY A 120 -22.98 16.80 -22.59
N ARG A 121 -22.19 17.86 -22.41
CA ARG A 121 -20.81 17.93 -22.94
C ARG A 121 -19.90 17.02 -22.18
N GLU A 122 -19.06 16.31 -22.90
CA GLU A 122 -18.06 15.42 -22.36
C GLU A 122 -16.67 15.87 -22.84
N GLY A 123 -15.71 15.79 -21.93
CA GLY A 123 -14.31 16.09 -22.21
C GLY A 123 -13.37 15.05 -21.62
N GLU A 124 -12.31 14.76 -22.34
CA GLU A 124 -11.21 13.94 -21.81
C GLU A 124 -10.36 14.78 -20.86
N VAL A 125 -9.97 14.18 -19.74
CA VAL A 125 -9.14 14.81 -18.74
C VAL A 125 -7.68 14.46 -19.00
N TRP A 126 -6.83 15.48 -19.07
CA TRP A 126 -5.39 15.25 -19.11
C TRP A 126 -4.86 14.97 -17.71
N ASN A 127 -4.54 13.71 -17.42
CA ASN A 127 -4.12 13.28 -16.09
C ASN A 127 -2.88 14.05 -15.58
N GLY A 128 -1.98 14.45 -16.48
CA GLY A 128 -0.77 15.21 -16.15
C GLY A 128 -1.02 16.60 -15.54
N GLU A 129 -2.26 17.11 -15.57
CA GLU A 129 -2.64 18.33 -14.86
C GLU A 129 -2.67 18.12 -13.34
N PHE A 130 -3.06 16.93 -12.89
CA PHE A 130 -3.30 16.62 -11.49
C PHE A 130 -2.29 15.63 -10.89
N LEU A 131 -1.71 14.77 -11.72
CA LEU A 131 -0.86 13.67 -11.31
C LEU A 131 0.52 13.79 -11.97
N ASN A 132 1.57 13.48 -11.22
CA ASN A 132 2.88 13.25 -11.84
C ASN A 132 2.93 11.86 -12.48
N ALA A 133 3.92 11.61 -13.36
CA ALA A 133 4.04 10.36 -14.11
C ALA A 133 4.08 9.10 -13.22
N HIS A 134 4.64 9.19 -12.01
CA HIS A 134 4.67 8.07 -11.07
C HIS A 134 3.29 7.80 -10.45
N GLN A 135 2.58 8.86 -10.07
CA GLN A 135 1.22 8.76 -9.53
C GLN A 135 0.26 8.21 -10.58
N GLU A 136 0.32 8.71 -11.81
CA GLU A 136 -0.50 8.24 -12.92
C GLU A 136 -0.27 6.76 -13.19
N LYS A 137 1.00 6.32 -13.26
CA LYS A 137 1.36 4.92 -13.43
C LYS A 137 0.80 4.03 -12.33
N GLN A 138 0.85 4.47 -11.07
CA GLN A 138 0.31 3.71 -9.94
C GLN A 138 -1.21 3.68 -9.96
N MET A 139 -1.86 4.80 -10.22
CA MET A 139 -3.31 4.94 -10.30
C MET A 139 -3.90 4.04 -11.40
N ALA A 140 -3.31 4.05 -12.60
CA ALA A 140 -3.85 3.36 -13.77
C ALA A 140 -3.97 1.82 -13.62
N MET A 141 -3.33 1.21 -12.62
CA MET A 141 -3.38 -0.23 -12.43
C MET A 141 -4.13 -0.66 -11.15
N GLN A 142 -4.52 0.28 -10.28
CA GLN A 142 -5.11 -0.02 -8.98
C GLN A 142 -6.56 0.45 -8.89
N PRO A 143 -7.54 -0.47 -8.76
CA PRO A 143 -8.97 -0.13 -8.81
C PRO A 143 -9.42 0.91 -7.76
N ASP A 144 -8.88 0.84 -6.56
CA ASP A 144 -9.18 1.80 -5.48
C ASP A 144 -8.63 3.20 -5.78
N MET A 145 -7.45 3.29 -6.37
CA MET A 145 -6.88 4.58 -6.79
C MET A 145 -7.62 5.18 -7.98
N ILE A 146 -8.10 4.34 -8.91
CA ILE A 146 -8.95 4.76 -10.03
C ILE A 146 -10.25 5.40 -9.50
N LEU A 147 -10.93 4.74 -8.56
CA LEU A 147 -12.13 5.28 -7.92
C LEU A 147 -11.84 6.58 -7.16
N GLN A 148 -10.77 6.61 -6.39
CA GLN A 148 -10.37 7.80 -5.64
C GLN A 148 -10.13 8.98 -6.58
N TYR A 149 -9.46 8.73 -7.70
CA TYR A 149 -9.21 9.77 -8.70
C TYR A 149 -10.48 10.22 -9.42
N ALA A 150 -11.39 9.29 -9.74
CA ALA A 150 -12.71 9.64 -10.31
C ALA A 150 -13.54 10.53 -9.35
N HIS A 151 -13.54 10.23 -8.06
CA HIS A 151 -14.22 11.07 -7.06
C HIS A 151 -13.55 12.44 -6.90
N PHE A 152 -12.23 12.50 -6.96
CA PHE A 152 -11.49 13.76 -6.98
C PHE A 152 -11.90 14.62 -8.19
N LEU A 153 -11.92 14.03 -9.39
CA LEU A 153 -12.34 14.73 -10.61
C LEU A 153 -13.77 15.24 -10.51
N LYS A 154 -14.70 14.43 -10.02
CA LYS A 154 -16.08 14.86 -9.77
C LYS A 154 -16.10 16.10 -8.89
N GLN A 155 -15.48 16.05 -7.73
CA GLN A 155 -15.45 17.17 -6.78
C GLN A 155 -14.80 18.42 -7.38
N HIS A 156 -13.71 18.24 -8.12
CA HIS A 156 -12.98 19.33 -8.75
C HIS A 156 -13.85 20.07 -9.78
N TYR A 157 -14.52 19.33 -10.68
CA TYR A 157 -15.37 19.92 -11.70
C TYR A 157 -16.68 20.48 -11.13
N GLU A 158 -17.22 19.92 -10.05
CA GLU A 158 -18.33 20.53 -9.29
C GLU A 158 -17.95 21.90 -8.75
N GLN A 159 -16.74 22.04 -8.20
CA GLN A 159 -16.22 23.34 -7.72
C GLN A 159 -16.03 24.36 -8.85
N GLN A 160 -15.78 23.90 -10.07
CA GLN A 160 -15.71 24.74 -11.27
C GLN A 160 -17.09 25.11 -11.86
N GLY A 161 -18.18 24.65 -11.24
CA GLY A 161 -19.54 25.01 -11.60
C GLY A 161 -20.26 24.00 -12.50
N MET A 162 -19.69 22.83 -12.79
CA MET A 162 -20.42 21.73 -13.41
C MET A 162 -21.47 21.18 -12.47
N GLN A 163 -22.66 20.88 -12.98
CA GLN A 163 -23.73 20.34 -12.17
C GLN A 163 -23.76 18.81 -12.26
N ASN A 164 -23.46 18.16 -11.12
CA ASN A 164 -23.46 16.71 -10.97
C ASN A 164 -22.71 15.99 -12.11
N PRO A 165 -21.42 16.26 -12.30
CA PRO A 165 -20.64 15.63 -13.36
C PRO A 165 -20.54 14.13 -13.14
N SER A 166 -20.71 13.34 -14.19
CA SER A 166 -20.41 11.91 -14.22
C SER A 166 -18.96 11.69 -14.70
N VAL A 167 -18.28 10.72 -14.11
CA VAL A 167 -16.89 10.42 -14.43
C VAL A 167 -16.79 8.97 -14.88
N ARG A 168 -16.40 8.75 -16.13
CA ARG A 168 -16.11 7.43 -16.68
C ARG A 168 -14.64 7.30 -17.05
N ALA A 169 -14.13 6.08 -17.15
CA ALA A 169 -12.76 5.84 -17.54
C ALA A 169 -12.61 4.62 -18.45
N ALA A 170 -11.73 4.72 -19.43
CA ALA A 170 -11.24 3.58 -20.19
C ALA A 170 -9.89 3.16 -19.60
N VAL A 171 -9.87 2.01 -18.92
CA VAL A 171 -8.68 1.51 -18.21
C VAL A 171 -8.28 0.17 -18.79
N TYR A 172 -7.09 0.13 -19.39
CA TYR A 172 -6.48 -1.07 -19.93
C TYR A 172 -5.36 -1.54 -19.00
N VAL A 173 -5.41 -2.80 -18.62
CA VAL A 173 -4.45 -3.39 -17.68
C VAL A 173 -3.86 -4.65 -18.26
N THR A 174 -2.56 -4.85 -18.08
CA THR A 174 -1.84 -6.09 -18.34
C THR A 174 -1.35 -6.68 -17.01
N LEU A 175 -1.39 -8.01 -16.90
CA LEU A 175 -0.89 -8.75 -15.76
C LEU A 175 0.13 -9.80 -16.22
N ASN A 176 1.36 -9.73 -15.65
CA ASN A 176 2.45 -10.68 -15.95
C ASN A 176 2.74 -10.81 -17.46
N ALA A 177 2.85 -9.69 -18.16
CA ALA A 177 3.12 -9.59 -19.60
C ALA A 177 2.07 -10.25 -20.52
N ARG A 178 0.84 -10.52 -20.03
CA ARG A 178 -0.27 -10.97 -20.86
C ARG A 178 -0.82 -9.80 -21.70
N PRO A 179 -1.64 -10.09 -22.73
CA PRO A 179 -2.32 -9.02 -23.47
C PRO A 179 -3.10 -8.09 -22.54
N SER A 180 -3.16 -6.83 -22.93
CA SER A 180 -3.90 -5.81 -22.18
C SER A 180 -5.40 -5.97 -22.39
N HIS A 181 -6.17 -5.93 -21.31
CA HIS A 181 -7.64 -6.03 -21.32
C HIS A 181 -8.27 -4.87 -20.55
N LEU A 182 -9.51 -4.55 -20.88
CA LEU A 182 -10.30 -3.59 -20.10
C LEU A 182 -10.52 -4.13 -18.68
N LEU A 183 -10.31 -3.28 -17.69
CA LEU A 183 -10.48 -3.65 -16.28
C LEU A 183 -11.97 -3.70 -15.89
N PHE A 184 -12.79 -2.83 -16.50
CA PHE A 184 -14.24 -2.71 -16.29
C PHE A 184 -14.91 -2.05 -17.49
N ASP A 185 -16.24 -1.90 -17.47
CA ASP A 185 -17.00 -1.21 -18.52
C ASP A 185 -16.58 0.26 -18.64
N PRO A 186 -16.05 0.72 -19.79
CA PRO A 186 -15.65 2.10 -19.99
C PRO A 186 -16.80 3.11 -19.94
N ASN A 187 -18.06 2.66 -19.99
CA ASN A 187 -19.24 3.51 -19.85
C ASN A 187 -19.76 3.62 -18.41
N LEU A 188 -19.15 2.89 -17.49
CA LEU A 188 -19.53 2.90 -16.08
C LEU A 188 -19.23 4.26 -15.44
N ASP A 189 -20.23 4.83 -14.77
CA ASP A 189 -20.04 6.06 -13.99
C ASP A 189 -19.36 5.74 -12.63
N LEU A 190 -18.06 5.93 -12.60
CA LEU A 190 -17.23 5.68 -11.41
C LEU A 190 -17.57 6.62 -10.25
N SER A 191 -18.14 7.78 -10.54
CA SER A 191 -18.49 8.78 -9.52
C SER A 191 -19.60 8.32 -8.57
N THR A 192 -20.36 7.29 -8.95
CA THR A 192 -21.45 6.70 -8.16
C THR A 192 -21.02 5.50 -7.34
N ILE A 193 -19.87 4.91 -7.67
CA ILE A 193 -19.35 3.72 -7.00
C ILE A 193 -18.59 4.14 -5.76
N GLN A 194 -18.82 3.45 -4.63
CA GLN A 194 -18.06 3.67 -3.42
C GLN A 194 -17.07 2.53 -3.17
N ASP A 195 -15.87 2.89 -2.74
CA ASP A 195 -14.90 1.91 -2.29
C ASP A 195 -15.25 1.42 -0.88
N GLY A 196 -15.02 0.14 -0.62
CA GLY A 196 -15.36 -0.48 0.65
C GLY A 196 -14.84 -1.90 0.76
N TRP A 197 -15.33 -2.59 1.82
CA TRP A 197 -14.99 -3.99 2.09
C TRP A 197 -15.83 -4.99 1.28
N GLN A 198 -16.76 -4.51 0.48
CA GLN A 198 -17.61 -5.35 -0.36
C GLN A 198 -16.86 -5.76 -1.63
N THR A 199 -17.26 -6.90 -2.19
CA THR A 199 -16.69 -7.38 -3.46
C THR A 199 -16.93 -6.38 -4.59
N LYS A 200 -15.90 -6.09 -5.34
CA LYS A 200 -15.90 -5.13 -6.46
C LYS A 200 -16.51 -5.78 -7.72
N THR A 201 -17.81 -5.94 -7.73
CA THR A 201 -18.56 -6.59 -8.84
C THR A 201 -18.48 -5.82 -10.16
N TRP A 202 -18.04 -4.58 -10.13
CA TRP A 202 -17.86 -3.73 -11.31
C TRP A 202 -16.55 -4.01 -12.08
N ILE A 203 -15.62 -4.78 -11.51
CA ILE A 203 -14.39 -5.21 -12.18
C ILE A 203 -14.68 -6.49 -12.94
N TRP A 204 -14.30 -6.52 -14.21
CA TRP A 204 -14.41 -7.73 -15.02
C TRP A 204 -13.40 -8.79 -14.59
N ASN A 205 -13.74 -10.05 -14.76
CA ASN A 205 -12.79 -11.11 -14.52
C ASN A 205 -11.65 -11.07 -15.54
N GLU A 206 -10.47 -11.47 -15.12
CA GLU A 206 -9.33 -11.68 -16.01
C GLU A 206 -9.70 -12.70 -17.09
N GLN A 207 -9.54 -12.32 -18.35
CA GLN A 207 -9.80 -13.18 -19.52
C GLN A 207 -8.54 -13.90 -19.97
#